data_f3ff9274a9a226b31fa1a15f7c1342c4
#
_entry.id   f3ff9274a9a226b31fa1a15f7c1342c4
#
_cell.length_a   1.000
_cell.length_b   1.000
_cell.length_c   1.000
_cell.angle_alpha   90.00
_cell.angle_beta   90.00
_cell.angle_gamma   90.00
#
_symmetry.space_group_name_H-M   'P 1'
#
loop_
_entity.id
_entity.type
_entity.pdbx_description
1 polymer ?
#
loop_
_entity_poly.entity_id
_entity_poly.type
_entity_poly.pdbx_seq_one_letter_code
_entity_poly.pdbx_strand_id
1 'polypeptide(L)'
;VINKGVTEEAILAAAEALVTNGIPNLKLYFMVGLPTEKTDDIDAIIGLCKKIKHGFLKSSRARKRIGEITVSLNCFVPKPFTPFQWVAMDDVGALKKKIQKVKKDLKKTPNIQIHSDIPRWAYIQALFSRGDRRVADILQLAHTYNGNWAQTFKATSVNPDFYVLRDRHVDEKLPWDFIDQGIKKSYLQQEFQKALKAQPSPACRVETCSICGVCNQEPQNRPS
;
A
#
# COMPACT_ATOMS: atom_id res chain seq x y z
N VAL A 1 0.32 -10.71 4.14
CA VAL A 1 1.55 -9.91 4.20
C VAL A 1 1.38 -8.67 5.08
N ILE A 2 0.33 -7.87 4.89
CA ILE A 2 0.11 -6.62 5.67
C ILE A 2 -0.73 -6.81 6.96
N ASN A 3 -0.97 -8.04 7.38
CA ASN A 3 -1.60 -8.42 8.65
C ASN A 3 -2.88 -7.64 9.00
N LYS A 4 -3.80 -7.48 8.05
CA LYS A 4 -5.08 -6.76 8.29
C LYS A 4 -6.08 -7.57 9.14
N GLY A 5 -5.90 -8.90 9.23
CA GLY A 5 -6.80 -9.77 10.00
C GLY A 5 -8.24 -9.82 9.47
N VAL A 6 -8.46 -9.48 8.20
CA VAL A 6 -9.80 -9.45 7.58
C VAL A 6 -9.91 -10.61 6.60
N THR A 7 -10.93 -11.45 6.77
CA THR A 7 -11.20 -12.59 5.88
C THR A 7 -12.15 -12.19 4.75
N GLU A 8 -12.21 -13.00 3.70
CA GLU A 8 -13.15 -12.80 2.59
C GLU A 8 -14.60 -12.84 3.09
N GLU A 9 -14.92 -13.80 3.97
CA GLU A 9 -16.26 -13.94 4.55
C GLU A 9 -16.68 -12.70 5.33
N ALA A 10 -15.76 -12.12 6.12
CA ALA A 10 -16.02 -10.89 6.87
C ALA A 10 -16.29 -9.70 5.93
N ILE A 11 -15.56 -9.60 4.81
CA ILE A 11 -15.78 -8.56 3.80
C ILE A 11 -17.14 -8.71 3.14
N LEU A 12 -17.50 -9.94 2.74
CA LEU A 12 -18.78 -10.24 2.10
C LEU A 12 -19.96 -9.97 3.04
N ALA A 13 -19.87 -10.41 4.31
CA ALA A 13 -20.88 -10.16 5.33
C ALA A 13 -21.04 -8.65 5.62
N ALA A 14 -19.94 -7.90 5.72
CA ALA A 14 -19.98 -6.46 5.92
C ALA A 14 -20.64 -5.74 4.73
N ALA A 15 -20.29 -6.12 3.50
CA ALA A 15 -20.88 -5.56 2.29
C ALA A 15 -22.40 -5.83 2.23
N GLU A 16 -22.83 -7.03 2.56
CA GLU A 16 -24.25 -7.39 2.61
C GLU A 16 -25.00 -6.59 3.70
N ALA A 17 -24.44 -6.50 4.90
CA ALA A 17 -25.02 -5.75 6.00
C ALA A 17 -25.19 -4.26 5.65
N LEU A 18 -24.20 -3.64 5.03
CA LEU A 18 -24.28 -2.24 4.61
C LEU A 18 -25.42 -2.02 3.61
N VAL A 19 -25.50 -2.87 2.58
CA VAL A 19 -26.55 -2.76 1.56
C VAL A 19 -27.94 -3.03 2.16
N THR A 20 -28.07 -4.03 3.00
CA THR A 20 -29.34 -4.38 3.67
C THR A 20 -29.82 -3.24 4.57
N ASN A 21 -28.92 -2.49 5.18
CA ASN A 21 -29.25 -1.34 6.01
C ASN A 21 -29.34 0.00 5.22
N GLY A 22 -29.38 -0.05 3.90
CA GLY A 22 -29.69 1.12 3.07
C GLY A 22 -28.50 1.95 2.62
N ILE A 23 -27.28 1.45 2.76
CA ILE A 23 -26.05 2.06 2.24
C ILE A 23 -25.76 1.47 0.85
N PRO A 24 -26.16 2.16 -0.24
CA PRO A 24 -26.11 1.57 -1.58
C PRO A 24 -24.75 1.67 -2.26
N ASN A 25 -23.86 2.51 -1.75
CA ASN A 25 -22.56 2.74 -2.39
C ASN A 25 -21.44 2.23 -1.49
N LEU A 26 -20.57 1.41 -2.06
CA LEU A 26 -19.41 0.86 -1.36
C LEU A 26 -18.12 1.34 -2.02
N LYS A 27 -17.10 1.61 -1.21
CA LYS A 27 -15.75 1.87 -1.69
C LYS A 27 -14.78 0.83 -1.14
N LEU A 28 -14.13 0.12 -2.05
CA LEU A 28 -13.16 -0.93 -1.75
C LEU A 28 -11.76 -0.41 -2.05
N TYR A 29 -10.86 -0.54 -1.11
CA TYR A 29 -9.46 -0.15 -1.26
C TYR A 29 -8.59 -1.39 -1.36
N PHE A 30 -7.84 -1.48 -2.44
CA PHE A 30 -6.85 -2.53 -2.66
C PHE A 30 -5.47 -1.91 -2.89
N MET A 31 -4.45 -2.64 -2.49
CA MET A 31 -3.06 -2.29 -2.75
C MET A 31 -2.47 -3.31 -3.73
N VAL A 32 -1.71 -2.83 -4.72
CA VAL A 32 -1.03 -3.65 -5.73
C VAL A 32 0.47 -3.36 -5.69
N GLY A 33 1.28 -4.37 -6.02
CA GLY A 33 2.74 -4.30 -5.95
C GLY A 33 3.30 -4.57 -4.56
N LEU A 34 2.56 -5.29 -3.70
CA LEU A 34 3.06 -5.74 -2.40
C LEU A 34 4.21 -6.74 -2.56
N PRO A 35 5.16 -6.78 -1.61
CA PRO A 35 6.16 -7.84 -1.58
C PRO A 35 5.49 -9.22 -1.62
N THR A 36 6.07 -10.14 -2.38
CA THR A 36 5.57 -11.52 -2.59
C THR A 36 4.24 -11.65 -3.36
N GLU A 37 3.66 -10.55 -3.84
CA GLU A 37 2.42 -10.57 -4.62
C GLU A 37 2.58 -11.37 -5.92
N LYS A 38 1.62 -12.25 -6.20
CA LYS A 38 1.56 -13.10 -7.40
C LYS A 38 0.40 -12.68 -8.30
N THR A 39 0.37 -13.24 -9.51
CA THR A 39 -0.74 -13.02 -10.44
C THR A 39 -2.08 -13.46 -9.86
N ASP A 40 -2.08 -14.55 -9.09
CA ASP A 40 -3.28 -15.10 -8.44
C ASP A 40 -3.87 -14.12 -7.42
N ASP A 41 -3.05 -13.30 -6.76
CA ASP A 41 -3.53 -12.26 -5.83
C ASP A 41 -4.30 -11.17 -6.59
N ILE A 42 -3.85 -10.81 -7.79
CA ILE A 42 -4.57 -9.87 -8.66
C ILE A 42 -5.89 -10.48 -9.14
N ASP A 43 -5.90 -11.77 -9.47
CA ASP A 43 -7.13 -12.48 -9.84
C ASP A 43 -8.09 -12.62 -8.65
N ALA A 44 -7.57 -12.77 -7.43
CA ALA A 44 -8.36 -12.77 -6.21
C ALA A 44 -9.06 -11.43 -5.97
N ILE A 45 -8.40 -10.29 -6.22
CA ILE A 45 -9.03 -8.95 -6.17
C ILE A 45 -10.23 -8.89 -7.12
N ILE A 46 -10.05 -9.36 -8.38
CA ILE A 46 -11.11 -9.37 -9.37
C ILE A 46 -12.27 -10.29 -8.94
N GLY A 47 -11.94 -11.47 -8.44
CA GLY A 47 -12.91 -12.45 -7.93
C GLY A 47 -13.74 -11.88 -6.77
N LEU A 48 -13.07 -11.26 -5.79
CA LEU A 48 -13.72 -10.64 -4.63
C LEU A 48 -14.67 -9.51 -5.05
N CYS A 49 -14.26 -8.63 -5.97
CA CYS A 49 -15.12 -7.56 -6.49
C CYS A 49 -16.38 -8.13 -7.15
N LYS A 50 -16.27 -9.23 -7.92
CA LYS A 50 -17.41 -9.91 -8.55
C LYS A 50 -18.33 -10.57 -7.52
N LYS A 51 -17.77 -11.22 -6.49
CA LYS A 51 -18.54 -11.83 -5.39
C LYS A 51 -19.34 -10.77 -4.61
N ILE A 52 -18.68 -9.67 -4.22
CA ILE A 52 -19.35 -8.54 -3.57
C ILE A 52 -20.47 -8.01 -4.46
N LYS A 53 -20.21 -7.82 -5.75
CA LYS A 53 -21.23 -7.37 -6.70
C LYS A 53 -22.41 -8.31 -6.80
N HIS A 54 -22.20 -9.61 -6.81
CA HIS A 54 -23.26 -10.61 -6.84
C HIS A 54 -24.15 -10.52 -5.59
N GLY A 55 -23.56 -10.52 -4.40
CA GLY A 55 -24.27 -10.33 -3.12
C GLY A 55 -25.04 -9.01 -3.09
N PHE A 56 -24.40 -7.94 -3.57
CA PHE A 56 -24.99 -6.61 -3.68
C PHE A 56 -26.26 -6.60 -4.52
N LEU A 57 -26.27 -7.25 -5.69
CA LEU A 57 -27.44 -7.35 -6.56
C LEU A 57 -28.59 -8.12 -5.88
N LYS A 58 -28.26 -9.23 -5.19
CA LYS A 58 -29.25 -10.04 -4.47
C LYS A 58 -29.96 -9.22 -3.40
N SER A 59 -29.20 -8.49 -2.58
CA SER A 59 -29.73 -7.69 -1.48
C SER A 59 -30.44 -6.39 -1.93
N SER A 60 -30.09 -5.87 -3.12
CA SER A 60 -30.69 -4.65 -3.69
C SER A 60 -32.01 -4.88 -4.40
N ARG A 61 -32.34 -6.13 -4.80
CA ARG A 61 -33.57 -6.44 -5.54
C ARG A 61 -34.83 -6.02 -4.79
N ALA A 62 -34.87 -6.21 -3.48
CA ALA A 62 -36.00 -5.84 -2.65
C ALA A 62 -36.27 -4.31 -2.59
N ARG A 63 -35.25 -3.49 -2.90
CA ARG A 63 -35.29 -2.03 -2.76
C ARG A 63 -35.43 -1.26 -4.07
N LYS A 64 -35.45 -1.95 -5.22
CA LYS A 64 -35.55 -1.35 -6.57
C LYS A 64 -34.44 -0.31 -6.87
N ARG A 65 -33.35 -0.25 -6.07
CA ARG A 65 -32.25 0.70 -6.24
C ARG A 65 -30.92 -0.05 -6.19
N ILE A 66 -30.21 -0.06 -7.31
CA ILE A 66 -28.88 -0.66 -7.43
C ILE A 66 -27.85 0.44 -7.20
N GLY A 67 -27.01 0.26 -6.20
CA GLY A 67 -25.90 1.20 -5.92
C GLY A 67 -24.65 0.91 -6.75
N GLU A 68 -23.57 1.58 -6.39
CA GLU A 68 -22.30 1.54 -7.08
C GLU A 68 -21.20 0.99 -6.17
N ILE A 69 -20.28 0.24 -6.75
CA ILE A 69 -19.05 -0.20 -6.10
C ILE A 69 -17.88 0.55 -6.72
N THR A 70 -17.21 1.37 -5.93
CA THR A 70 -15.98 2.03 -6.33
C THR A 70 -14.79 1.18 -5.87
N VAL A 71 -13.98 0.73 -6.81
CA VAL A 71 -12.73 0.01 -6.55
C VAL A 71 -11.56 0.99 -6.66
N SER A 72 -10.84 1.20 -5.58
CA SER A 72 -9.64 2.05 -5.54
C SER A 72 -8.38 1.19 -5.47
N LEU A 73 -7.55 1.24 -6.51
CA LEU A 73 -6.28 0.51 -6.60
C LEU A 73 -5.13 1.45 -6.28
N ASN A 74 -4.46 1.22 -5.17
CA ASN A 74 -3.32 2.00 -4.73
C ASN A 74 -2.02 1.23 -4.97
N CYS A 75 -1.00 1.89 -5.51
CA CYS A 75 0.32 1.29 -5.63
C CYS A 75 0.99 1.20 -4.26
N PHE A 76 1.59 0.06 -3.97
CA PHE A 76 2.44 -0.05 -2.79
C PHE A 76 3.68 0.82 -2.93
N VAL A 77 3.94 1.64 -1.93
CA VAL A 77 5.13 2.50 -1.82
C VAL A 77 5.83 2.17 -0.50
N PRO A 78 7.05 1.63 -0.52
CA PRO A 78 7.82 1.38 0.70
C PRO A 78 8.04 2.67 1.48
N LYS A 79 7.86 2.61 2.80
CA LYS A 79 7.97 3.78 3.68
C LYS A 79 9.01 3.55 4.78
N PRO A 80 9.74 4.59 5.20
CA PRO A 80 10.55 4.57 6.42
C PRO A 80 9.75 4.10 7.63
N PHE A 81 10.43 3.53 8.60
CA PHE A 81 9.87 3.10 9.88
C PHE A 81 8.71 2.09 9.78
N THR A 82 8.66 1.35 8.67
CA THR A 82 7.73 0.22 8.48
C THR A 82 8.52 -1.07 8.29
N PRO A 83 7.91 -2.24 8.53
CA PRO A 83 8.55 -3.52 8.21
C PRO A 83 9.02 -3.64 6.76
N PHE A 84 8.41 -2.90 5.82
CA PHE A 84 8.75 -2.94 4.40
C PHE A 84 9.74 -1.84 3.95
N GLN A 85 10.42 -1.17 4.87
CA GLN A 85 11.38 -0.13 4.52
C GLN A 85 12.60 -0.64 3.71
N TRP A 86 12.85 -1.95 3.73
CA TRP A 86 13.97 -2.59 3.02
C TRP A 86 13.62 -3.06 1.61
N VAL A 87 12.33 -3.24 1.29
CA VAL A 87 11.92 -3.79 0.00
C VAL A 87 11.95 -2.74 -1.11
N ALA A 88 12.23 -3.20 -2.33
CA ALA A 88 12.04 -2.41 -3.53
C ALA A 88 10.56 -2.10 -3.77
N MET A 89 10.27 -1.00 -4.45
CA MET A 89 8.98 -0.80 -5.09
C MET A 89 8.93 -1.68 -6.35
N ASP A 90 7.76 -2.18 -6.68
CA ASP A 90 7.54 -2.89 -7.94
C ASP A 90 7.76 -1.97 -9.16
N ASP A 91 8.22 -2.52 -10.27
CA ASP A 91 8.46 -1.75 -11.50
C ASP A 91 7.20 -1.06 -12.00
N VAL A 92 7.36 0.16 -12.52
CA VAL A 92 6.25 0.98 -13.03
C VAL A 92 5.47 0.27 -14.14
N GLY A 93 6.18 -0.46 -15.02
CA GLY A 93 5.56 -1.23 -16.09
C GLY A 93 4.78 -2.44 -15.57
N ALA A 94 5.34 -3.13 -14.55
CA ALA A 94 4.67 -4.24 -13.89
C ALA A 94 3.39 -3.78 -13.18
N LEU A 95 3.46 -2.71 -12.38
CA LEU A 95 2.29 -2.10 -11.75
C LEU A 95 1.22 -1.69 -12.75
N LYS A 96 1.64 -1.08 -13.87
CA LYS A 96 0.73 -0.70 -14.95
C LYS A 96 0.01 -1.91 -15.53
N LYS A 97 0.71 -3.03 -15.76
CA LYS A 97 0.12 -4.28 -16.25
C LYS A 97 -0.90 -4.85 -15.26
N LYS A 98 -0.57 -4.90 -13.95
CA LYS A 98 -1.47 -5.36 -12.89
C LYS A 98 -2.76 -4.54 -12.83
N ILE A 99 -2.63 -3.21 -12.80
CA ILE A 99 -3.78 -2.28 -12.81
C ILE A 99 -4.63 -2.45 -14.08
N GLN A 100 -3.99 -2.55 -15.24
CA GLN A 100 -4.70 -2.75 -16.50
C GLN A 100 -5.46 -4.06 -16.54
N LYS A 101 -4.91 -5.16 -15.97
CA LYS A 101 -5.61 -6.44 -15.85
C LYS A 101 -6.90 -6.29 -15.04
N VAL A 102 -6.83 -5.69 -13.85
CA VAL A 102 -8.03 -5.45 -13.03
C VAL A 102 -9.05 -4.60 -13.78
N LYS A 103 -8.62 -3.50 -14.40
CA LYS A 103 -9.50 -2.62 -15.19
C LYS A 103 -10.18 -3.37 -16.34
N LYS A 104 -9.42 -4.15 -17.10
CA LYS A 104 -9.93 -4.93 -18.24
C LYS A 104 -10.99 -5.95 -17.80
N ASP A 105 -10.69 -6.70 -16.72
CA ASP A 105 -11.52 -7.84 -16.30
C ASP A 105 -12.79 -7.40 -15.55
N LEU A 106 -12.80 -6.19 -14.97
CA LEU A 106 -13.97 -5.60 -14.33
C LEU A 106 -14.75 -4.63 -15.27
N LYS A 107 -14.20 -4.23 -16.41
CA LYS A 107 -14.82 -3.25 -17.34
C LYS A 107 -16.24 -3.64 -17.75
N LYS A 108 -16.51 -4.94 -17.90
CA LYS A 108 -17.83 -5.46 -18.30
C LYS A 108 -18.79 -5.68 -17.12
N THR A 109 -18.35 -5.42 -15.90
CA THR A 109 -19.18 -5.60 -14.71
C THR A 109 -19.92 -4.29 -14.44
N PRO A 110 -21.25 -4.26 -14.61
CA PRO A 110 -22.01 -3.02 -14.44
C PRO A 110 -21.96 -2.52 -13.00
N ASN A 111 -22.06 -1.20 -12.81
CA ASN A 111 -22.03 -0.52 -11.50
C ASN A 111 -20.74 -0.79 -10.68
N ILE A 112 -19.64 -1.07 -11.36
CA ILE A 112 -18.31 -1.03 -10.77
C ILE A 112 -17.53 0.11 -11.44
N GLN A 113 -17.08 1.07 -10.65
CA GLN A 113 -16.11 2.10 -11.08
C GLN A 113 -14.73 1.78 -10.53
N ILE A 114 -13.69 2.07 -11.31
CA ILE A 114 -12.31 1.78 -10.90
C ILE A 114 -11.50 3.07 -10.94
N HIS A 115 -11.02 3.46 -9.79
CA HIS A 115 -9.98 4.48 -9.64
C HIS A 115 -8.65 3.80 -9.37
N SER A 116 -7.57 4.34 -9.87
CA SER A 116 -6.24 3.80 -9.62
C SER A 116 -5.21 4.89 -9.52
N ASP A 117 -4.21 4.66 -8.71
CA ASP A 117 -2.99 5.45 -8.75
C ASP A 117 -2.36 5.41 -10.13
N ILE A 118 -1.58 6.44 -10.43
CA ILE A 118 -0.70 6.47 -11.58
C ILE A 118 0.68 5.97 -11.11
N PRO A 119 1.16 4.78 -11.58
CA PRO A 119 2.39 4.17 -11.08
C PRO A 119 3.62 5.08 -11.11
N ARG A 120 3.69 5.99 -12.07
CA ARG A 120 4.75 6.98 -12.16
C ARG A 120 4.78 7.92 -10.95
N TRP A 121 3.62 8.32 -10.41
CA TRP A 121 3.56 9.14 -9.20
C TRP A 121 3.92 8.34 -7.95
N ALA A 122 3.55 7.07 -7.90
CA ALA A 122 3.97 6.16 -6.84
C ALA A 122 5.51 5.98 -6.84
N TYR A 123 6.13 5.88 -8.01
CA TYR A 123 7.58 5.86 -8.16
C TYR A 123 8.24 7.13 -7.58
N ILE A 124 7.71 8.31 -7.90
CA ILE A 124 8.21 9.58 -7.35
C ILE A 124 8.03 9.63 -5.84
N GLN A 125 6.90 9.15 -5.32
CA GLN A 125 6.69 9.04 -3.86
C GLN A 125 7.72 8.09 -3.22
N ALA A 126 8.02 6.95 -3.86
CA ALA A 126 9.04 6.02 -3.37
C ALA A 126 10.43 6.64 -3.38
N LEU A 127 10.77 7.39 -4.41
CA LEU A 127 12.03 8.13 -4.49
C LEU A 127 12.22 9.06 -3.30
N PHE A 128 11.23 9.88 -2.98
CA PHE A 128 11.30 10.79 -1.84
C PHE A 128 11.18 10.09 -0.49
N SER A 129 10.44 8.99 -0.42
CA SER A 129 10.33 8.21 0.83
C SER A 129 11.61 7.45 1.18
N ARG A 130 12.40 7.05 0.18
CA ARG A 130 13.56 6.17 0.35
C ARG A 130 14.90 6.86 0.07
N GLY A 131 14.84 8.08 -0.45
CA GLY A 131 16.00 8.86 -0.83
C GLY A 131 16.82 9.33 0.36
N ASP A 132 18.03 9.73 0.07
CA ASP A 132 18.91 10.49 0.97
C ASP A 132 19.01 11.95 0.51
N ARG A 133 19.89 12.74 1.15
CA ARG A 133 20.07 14.17 0.83
C ARG A 133 20.33 14.46 -0.67
N ARG A 134 20.90 13.51 -1.44
CA ARG A 134 21.17 13.69 -2.88
C ARG A 134 19.90 13.80 -3.72
N VAL A 135 18.77 13.33 -3.21
CA VAL A 135 17.48 13.48 -3.87
C VAL A 135 17.01 14.94 -3.91
N ALA A 136 17.58 15.81 -3.08
CA ALA A 136 17.34 17.25 -3.14
C ALA A 136 17.71 17.85 -4.51
N ASP A 137 18.79 17.36 -5.15
CA ASP A 137 19.20 17.81 -6.48
C ASP A 137 18.13 17.48 -7.54
N ILE A 138 17.49 16.30 -7.42
CA ILE A 138 16.38 15.93 -8.29
C ILE A 138 15.18 16.87 -8.08
N LEU A 139 14.91 17.24 -6.83
CA LEU A 139 13.82 18.17 -6.50
C LEU A 139 14.07 19.57 -7.08
N GLN A 140 15.29 20.07 -7.00
CA GLN A 140 15.69 21.35 -7.59
C GLN A 140 15.53 21.33 -9.11
N LEU A 141 15.97 20.25 -9.76
CA LEU A 141 15.77 20.06 -11.20
C LEU A 141 14.29 19.99 -11.57
N ALA A 142 13.48 19.29 -10.77
CA ALA A 142 12.03 19.22 -10.99
C ALA A 142 11.39 20.61 -10.91
N HIS A 143 11.84 21.45 -9.97
CA HIS A 143 11.42 22.85 -9.90
C HIS A 143 11.84 23.63 -11.15
N THR A 144 13.10 23.53 -11.57
CA THR A 144 13.62 24.18 -12.78
C THR A 144 12.84 23.81 -14.04
N TYR A 145 12.42 22.54 -14.14
CA TYR A 145 11.61 22.05 -15.27
C TYR A 145 10.09 22.11 -15.03
N ASN A 146 9.62 22.93 -14.10
CA ASN A 146 8.19 23.11 -13.80
C ASN A 146 7.42 21.79 -13.62
N GLY A 147 8.02 20.82 -12.93
CA GLY A 147 7.41 19.51 -12.69
C GLY A 147 7.44 18.55 -13.87
N ASN A 148 8.20 18.85 -14.92
CA ASN A 148 8.42 17.90 -16.01
C ASN A 148 9.40 16.79 -15.60
N TRP A 149 8.87 15.74 -14.96
CA TRP A 149 9.65 14.63 -14.45
C TRP A 149 10.44 13.87 -15.54
N ALA A 150 9.96 13.87 -16.79
CA ALA A 150 10.69 13.22 -17.87
C ALA A 150 12.00 13.97 -18.19
N GLN A 151 11.98 15.29 -18.20
CA GLN A 151 13.19 16.11 -18.34
C GLN A 151 14.06 16.03 -17.07
N THR A 152 13.46 16.10 -15.91
CA THR A 152 14.15 15.98 -14.62
C THR A 152 15.01 14.72 -14.57
N PHE A 153 14.41 13.56 -14.86
CA PHE A 153 15.15 12.28 -14.83
C PHE A 153 16.19 12.11 -15.94
N LYS A 154 16.08 12.86 -17.03
CA LYS A 154 17.13 12.90 -18.06
C LYS A 154 18.31 13.79 -17.67
N ALA A 155 18.04 14.86 -16.93
CA ALA A 155 19.05 15.87 -16.57
C ALA A 155 19.82 15.53 -15.27
N THR A 156 19.24 14.73 -14.40
CA THR A 156 19.88 14.39 -13.12
C THR A 156 21.06 13.44 -13.32
N SER A 157 22.13 13.66 -12.56
CA SER A 157 23.26 12.72 -12.42
C SER A 157 22.98 11.64 -11.36
N VAL A 158 21.97 11.81 -10.54
CA VAL A 158 21.58 10.86 -9.49
C VAL A 158 20.71 9.77 -10.11
N ASN A 159 21.07 8.50 -9.91
CA ASN A 159 20.26 7.38 -10.37
C ASN A 159 19.04 7.18 -9.43
N PRO A 160 17.81 7.51 -9.84
CA PRO A 160 16.64 7.36 -8.99
C PRO A 160 16.28 5.89 -8.74
N ASP A 161 16.58 4.98 -9.68
CA ASP A 161 16.30 3.55 -9.54
C ASP A 161 17.07 2.90 -8.39
N PHE A 162 18.25 3.45 -8.07
CA PHE A 162 19.03 3.02 -6.91
C PHE A 162 18.23 3.15 -5.60
N TYR A 163 17.38 4.15 -5.49
CA TYR A 163 16.54 4.35 -4.30
C TYR A 163 15.24 3.57 -4.37
N VAL A 164 14.63 3.45 -5.55
CA VAL A 164 13.26 2.96 -5.72
C VAL A 164 13.20 1.46 -5.95
N LEU A 165 14.02 0.94 -6.88
CA LEU A 165 13.90 -0.42 -7.40
C LEU A 165 14.89 -1.42 -6.77
N ARG A 166 15.68 -0.99 -5.79
CA ARG A 166 16.64 -1.85 -5.11
C ARG A 166 16.11 -2.30 -3.75
N ASP A 167 16.17 -3.60 -3.49
CA ASP A 167 16.08 -4.11 -2.12
C ASP A 167 17.29 -3.66 -1.32
N ARG A 168 17.10 -3.37 -0.05
CA ARG A 168 18.15 -3.01 0.89
C ARG A 168 18.41 -4.16 1.85
N HIS A 169 19.65 -4.37 2.22
CA HIS A 169 19.95 -5.35 3.25
C HIS A 169 19.43 -4.87 4.60
N VAL A 170 18.96 -5.80 5.44
CA VAL A 170 18.36 -5.44 6.74
C VAL A 170 19.36 -4.74 7.68
N ASP A 171 20.65 -5.00 7.52
CA ASP A 171 21.73 -4.38 8.30
C ASP A 171 22.28 -3.10 7.63
N GLU A 172 21.80 -2.73 6.46
CA GLU A 172 22.18 -1.49 5.79
C GLU A 172 21.80 -0.28 6.65
N LYS A 173 22.69 0.72 6.73
CA LYS A 173 22.34 2.01 7.30
C LYS A 173 21.38 2.73 6.38
N LEU A 174 20.19 3.01 6.88
CA LEU A 174 19.15 3.70 6.13
C LEU A 174 19.27 5.21 6.30
N PRO A 175 18.87 6.01 5.29
CA PRO A 175 18.94 7.46 5.36
C PRO A 175 18.23 8.11 6.53
N TRP A 176 17.30 7.42 7.15
CA TRP A 176 16.45 7.87 8.27
C TRP A 176 16.81 7.22 9.61
N ASP A 177 17.84 6.37 9.68
CA ASP A 177 18.23 5.67 10.93
C ASP A 177 18.69 6.63 12.06
N PHE A 178 18.97 7.88 11.75
CA PHE A 178 19.31 8.91 12.72
C PHE A 178 18.10 9.53 13.42
N ILE A 179 16.88 9.23 12.94
CA ILE A 179 15.63 9.75 13.51
C ILE A 179 15.07 8.69 14.46
N ASP A 180 14.95 9.02 15.73
CA ASP A 180 14.32 8.14 16.70
C ASP A 180 12.81 8.31 16.66
N GLN A 181 12.10 7.25 16.25
CA GLN A 181 10.63 7.17 16.26
C GLN A 181 10.10 6.35 17.44
N GLY A 182 10.97 6.00 18.38
CA GLY A 182 10.62 5.14 19.52
C GLY A 182 10.39 3.68 19.15
N ILE A 183 10.52 3.28 17.86
CA ILE A 183 10.32 1.91 17.41
C ILE A 183 11.68 1.24 17.22
N LYS A 184 11.90 0.11 17.89
CA LYS A 184 13.14 -0.67 17.74
C LYS A 184 13.28 -1.19 16.31
N LYS A 185 14.42 -0.95 15.67
CA LYS A 185 14.73 -1.47 14.32
C LYS A 185 14.64 -3.00 14.27
N SER A 186 15.08 -3.68 15.34
CA SER A 186 14.98 -5.14 15.46
C SER A 186 13.53 -5.65 15.46
N TYR A 187 12.59 -4.90 16.01
CA TYR A 187 11.17 -5.23 15.90
C TYR A 187 10.68 -5.15 14.43
N LEU A 188 11.02 -4.09 13.72
CA LEU A 188 10.66 -3.95 12.32
C LEU A 188 11.26 -5.08 11.45
N GLN A 189 12.50 -5.52 11.76
CA GLN A 189 13.13 -6.67 11.10
C GLN A 189 12.36 -7.96 11.35
N GLN A 190 11.95 -8.22 12.60
CA GLN A 190 11.15 -9.40 12.95
C GLN A 190 9.79 -9.40 12.24
N GLU A 191 9.10 -8.25 12.23
CA GLU A 191 7.83 -8.10 11.53
C GLU A 191 7.98 -8.27 10.01
N PHE A 192 9.09 -7.81 9.44
CA PHE A 192 9.43 -8.05 8.04
C PHE A 192 9.57 -9.54 7.74
N GLN A 193 10.32 -10.29 8.57
CA GLN A 193 10.49 -11.73 8.40
C GLN A 193 9.15 -12.49 8.53
N LYS A 194 8.31 -12.11 9.49
CA LYS A 194 6.95 -12.68 9.61
C LYS A 194 6.11 -12.40 8.38
N ALA A 195 6.16 -11.16 7.87
CA ALA A 195 5.41 -10.76 6.68
C ALA A 195 5.78 -11.60 5.46
N LEU A 196 7.08 -11.84 5.22
CA LEU A 196 7.55 -12.70 4.12
C LEU A 196 7.07 -14.15 4.25
N LYS A 197 6.87 -14.63 5.47
CA LYS A 197 6.37 -15.99 5.78
C LYS A 197 4.84 -16.04 5.93
N ALA A 198 4.13 -14.94 5.66
CA ALA A 198 2.70 -14.79 5.90
C ALA A 198 2.26 -15.15 7.34
N GLN A 199 3.14 -14.93 8.31
CA GLN A 199 2.86 -15.18 9.72
C GLN A 199 2.16 -13.97 10.35
N PRO A 200 1.02 -14.14 11.03
CA PRO A 200 0.35 -13.04 11.71
C PRO A 200 1.12 -12.60 12.95
N SER A 201 1.04 -11.33 13.28
CA SER A 201 1.51 -10.79 14.55
C SER A 201 0.34 -10.66 15.52
N PRO A 202 0.58 -10.90 16.84
CA PRO A 202 -0.46 -10.75 17.84
C PRO A 202 -0.91 -9.28 17.94
N ALA A 203 -2.14 -9.09 18.42
CA ALA A 203 -2.65 -7.76 18.71
C ALA A 203 -1.81 -7.05 19.78
N CYS A 204 -1.60 -5.74 19.61
CA CYS A 204 -0.88 -4.93 20.60
C CYS A 204 -1.68 -4.81 21.90
N ARG A 205 -1.02 -5.10 23.04
CA ARG A 205 -1.56 -4.87 24.38
C ARG A 205 -0.87 -3.63 24.97
N VAL A 206 -1.43 -2.46 24.70
CA VAL A 206 -0.81 -1.16 24.98
C VAL A 206 -0.33 -0.99 26.41
N GLU A 207 -1.05 -1.54 27.40
CA GLU A 207 -0.75 -1.38 28.83
C GLU A 207 0.46 -2.21 29.32
N THR A 208 0.75 -3.32 28.66
CA THR A 208 1.76 -4.30 29.14
C THR A 208 2.82 -4.66 28.10
N CYS A 209 2.74 -4.13 26.89
CA CYS A 209 3.59 -4.52 25.78
C CYS A 209 4.90 -3.72 25.76
N SER A 210 6.04 -4.44 25.74
CA SER A 210 7.39 -3.86 25.61
C SER A 210 8.10 -4.25 24.30
N ILE A 211 7.39 -4.89 23.36
CA ILE A 211 7.99 -5.57 22.21
C ILE A 211 8.59 -4.57 21.22
N CYS A 212 7.80 -3.59 20.78
CA CYS A 212 8.26 -2.61 19.79
C CYS A 212 9.08 -1.45 20.37
N GLY A 213 9.02 -1.23 21.69
CA GLY A 213 9.72 -0.14 22.38
C GLY A 213 8.90 1.13 22.63
N VAL A 214 7.72 1.27 22.01
CA VAL A 214 6.91 2.50 22.10
C VAL A 214 6.25 2.67 23.47
N CYS A 215 5.76 1.58 24.10
CA CYS A 215 4.93 1.66 25.31
C CYS A 215 5.73 1.84 26.61
N ASN A 216 7.04 1.54 26.61
CA ASN A 216 7.89 1.59 27.81
C ASN A 216 8.91 2.75 27.77
N GLN A 217 8.66 3.80 27.04
CA GLN A 217 9.44 5.03 27.17
C GLN A 217 9.02 5.74 28.47
N GLU A 218 9.95 5.90 29.39
CA GLU A 218 9.73 6.75 30.55
C GLU A 218 9.27 8.13 30.10
N PRO A 219 8.35 8.80 30.85
CA PRO A 219 7.77 10.10 30.46
C PRO A 219 8.81 11.20 30.21
N GLN A 220 10.04 11.04 30.71
CA GLN A 220 11.12 12.03 30.61
C GLN A 220 11.76 12.18 29.22
N ASN A 221 11.51 11.28 28.28
CA ASN A 221 12.12 11.30 26.94
C ASN A 221 11.11 11.43 25.77
N ARG A 222 9.92 11.96 26.03
CA ARG A 222 9.04 12.34 24.92
C ARG A 222 9.46 13.73 24.44
N PRO A 223 9.95 13.90 23.22
CA PRO A 223 10.14 15.23 22.67
C PRO A 223 8.77 15.94 22.64
N SER A 224 8.73 17.14 23.22
CA SER A 224 7.60 18.05 23.24
C SER A 224 7.24 18.54 21.84
#